data_5a5de1017126badc98b600214168c764
#
_entry.id   5a5de1017126badc98b600214168c764
#
_cell.length_a   1.000
_cell.length_b   1.000
_cell.length_c   1.000
_cell.angle_alpha   90.00
_cell.angle_beta   90.00
_cell.angle_gamma   90.00
#
_symmetry.space_group_name_H-M   'P 1'
#
loop_
_entity.id
_entity.type
_entity.pdbx_description
1 polymer ?
#
loop_
_entity_poly.entity_id
_entity_poly.type
_entity_poly.pdbx_seq_one_letter_code
_entity_poly.pdbx_strand_id
1 'polypeptide(L)'
;MRYVFLYIICLFLTINSALATPNVTVALVAPKAEEYIQQGEELNKGVKRAIDEINNEGGLLGKKIDFLAVDDQCNDSIAVSTAQMLAVQKEKQIVLVIGPYCANSFDQVADVYAHAKIFQIIPTAVNYTQAKTIKKGLVKMLGYTNQEAKDFFNYYNSTFAGNKVAVISNSNDAESMEEAQALINEFQKHGKSVVIKLYTYDITNKDYEALAELVQKDGNEMAFLLGTAKNIRKMARRLREYNEKFIIFTNKYAANNSYFDYLGSLADGTYFMELRGRNDDPELAETLVKLRLSGFEFEGLSLYGYSAVKLWENLVKKAKSFEYDKVSAHLNDKNIKTEFGNKMFHNGAPKVSESYAIYRYEDENYVKVY
;
A
#
# COMPACT_ATOMS: atom_id res chain seq x y z
N MET A 1 -81.12 -1.25 31.93
CA MET A 1 -79.91 -2.09 32.01
C MET A 1 -79.18 -2.01 30.69
N ARG A 2 -78.13 -1.20 30.66
CA ARG A 2 -77.26 -1.01 29.49
C ARG A 2 -75.88 -1.59 29.84
N TYR A 3 -75.45 -2.65 29.20
CA TYR A 3 -74.10 -3.22 29.36
C TYR A 3 -73.12 -2.45 28.47
N VAL A 4 -72.19 -1.80 29.11
CA VAL A 4 -71.03 -1.19 28.43
C VAL A 4 -69.96 -2.28 28.28
N PHE A 5 -69.71 -2.74 27.07
CA PHE A 5 -68.54 -3.61 26.80
C PHE A 5 -67.30 -2.77 26.67
N LEU A 6 -66.40 -2.93 27.66
CA LEU A 6 -65.06 -2.33 27.59
C LEU A 6 -64.15 -3.28 26.81
N TYR A 7 -63.78 -2.88 25.59
CA TYR A 7 -62.73 -3.58 24.81
C TYR A 7 -61.36 -3.09 25.33
N ILE A 8 -60.65 -3.92 26.09
CA ILE A 8 -59.24 -3.75 26.41
C ILE A 8 -58.44 -4.25 25.23
N ILE A 9 -57.94 -3.34 24.40
CA ILE A 9 -56.94 -3.65 23.37
C ILE A 9 -55.60 -3.76 24.08
N CYS A 10 -55.15 -4.99 24.35
CA CYS A 10 -53.78 -5.26 24.72
C CYS A 10 -52.86 -5.06 23.51
N LEU A 11 -52.29 -3.86 23.43
CA LEU A 11 -51.22 -3.60 22.46
C LEU A 11 -49.96 -4.33 22.92
N PHE A 12 -49.70 -5.51 22.35
CA PHE A 12 -48.43 -6.20 22.49
C PHE A 12 -47.37 -5.39 21.72
N LEU A 13 -46.72 -4.45 22.42
CA LEU A 13 -45.46 -3.88 22.00
C LEU A 13 -44.44 -5.02 22.09
N THR A 14 -44.24 -5.75 20.99
CA THR A 14 -43.06 -6.61 20.83
C THR A 14 -41.85 -5.68 20.76
N ILE A 15 -41.23 -5.45 21.90
CA ILE A 15 -39.88 -4.90 21.95
C ILE A 15 -39.00 -5.97 21.32
N ASN A 16 -38.81 -5.87 20.00
CA ASN A 16 -37.70 -6.53 19.34
C ASN A 16 -36.44 -5.94 19.95
N SER A 17 -35.97 -6.50 21.05
CA SER A 17 -34.58 -6.34 21.46
C SER A 17 -33.76 -6.95 20.33
N ALA A 18 -33.41 -6.15 19.33
CA ALA A 18 -32.40 -6.53 18.37
C ALA A 18 -31.15 -6.82 19.21
N LEU A 19 -30.93 -8.10 19.50
CA LEU A 19 -29.65 -8.55 20.04
C LEU A 19 -28.60 -7.97 19.10
N ALA A 20 -27.88 -6.98 19.57
CA ALA A 20 -26.81 -6.36 18.78
C ALA A 20 -25.88 -7.48 18.33
N THR A 21 -25.90 -7.76 17.03
CA THR A 21 -24.99 -8.77 16.49
C THR A 21 -23.57 -8.33 16.80
N PRO A 22 -22.73 -9.20 17.40
CA PRO A 22 -21.40 -8.78 17.79
C PRO A 22 -20.65 -8.25 16.58
N ASN A 23 -19.93 -7.15 16.78
CA ASN A 23 -19.09 -6.53 15.76
C ASN A 23 -18.04 -7.51 15.25
N VAL A 24 -17.51 -7.25 14.07
CA VAL A 24 -16.32 -7.93 13.55
C VAL A 24 -15.15 -6.95 13.55
N THR A 25 -13.94 -7.46 13.68
CA THR A 25 -12.73 -6.62 13.76
C THR A 25 -11.91 -6.71 12.49
N VAL A 26 -11.50 -5.55 11.99
CA VAL A 26 -10.45 -5.39 10.98
C VAL A 26 -9.20 -4.89 11.68
N ALA A 27 -8.11 -5.62 11.56
CA ALA A 27 -6.82 -5.22 12.11
C ALA A 27 -5.90 -4.69 11.02
N LEU A 28 -5.17 -3.62 11.34
CA LEU A 28 -4.05 -3.11 10.56
C LEU A 28 -2.76 -3.41 11.32
N VAL A 29 -1.84 -4.12 10.69
CA VAL A 29 -0.49 -4.35 11.21
C VAL A 29 0.46 -3.50 10.37
N ALA A 30 0.95 -2.42 10.96
CA ALA A 30 1.81 -1.44 10.28
C ALA A 30 2.72 -0.74 11.28
N PRO A 31 3.93 -0.33 10.88
CA PRO A 31 4.91 0.24 11.78
C PRO A 31 4.49 1.62 12.30
N LYS A 32 4.86 1.89 13.56
CA LYS A 32 4.88 3.21 14.18
C LYS A 32 6.30 3.64 14.56
N ALA A 33 7.31 2.88 14.11
CA ALA A 33 8.71 3.20 14.34
C ALA A 33 9.10 4.46 13.56
N GLU A 34 10.05 5.25 14.09
CA GLU A 34 10.44 6.56 13.55
C GLU A 34 10.73 6.56 12.04
N GLU A 35 11.35 5.51 11.55
CA GLU A 35 11.77 5.40 10.14
C GLU A 35 10.56 5.21 9.20
N TYR A 36 9.52 4.48 9.63
CA TYR A 36 8.36 4.10 8.83
C TYR A 36 7.04 4.68 9.33
N ILE A 37 7.09 5.61 10.29
CA ILE A 37 5.89 6.18 10.94
C ILE A 37 4.94 6.79 9.90
N GLN A 38 5.48 7.46 8.90
CA GLN A 38 4.66 8.10 7.87
C GLN A 38 3.86 7.07 7.07
N GLN A 39 4.50 5.99 6.62
CA GLN A 39 3.84 4.93 5.85
C GLN A 39 2.75 4.23 6.67
N GLY A 40 3.04 3.96 7.94
CA GLY A 40 2.07 3.38 8.86
C GLY A 40 0.86 4.31 9.11
N GLU A 41 1.08 5.60 9.28
CA GLU A 41 0.02 6.60 9.45
C GLU A 41 -0.83 6.77 8.18
N GLU A 42 -0.22 6.78 7.01
CA GLU A 42 -0.93 6.84 5.73
C GLU A 42 -1.84 5.62 5.53
N LEU A 43 -1.33 4.40 5.78
CA LEU A 43 -2.15 3.19 5.74
C LEU A 43 -3.30 3.27 6.74
N ASN A 44 -3.01 3.68 7.99
CA ASN A 44 -3.99 3.82 9.05
C ASN A 44 -5.11 4.81 8.66
N LYS A 45 -4.75 5.96 8.09
CA LYS A 45 -5.69 6.98 7.60
C LYS A 45 -6.65 6.37 6.57
N GLY A 46 -6.13 5.61 5.61
CA GLY A 46 -6.94 4.98 4.56
C GLY A 46 -7.85 3.88 5.08
N VAL A 47 -7.32 2.96 5.88
CA VAL A 47 -8.09 1.85 6.48
C VAL A 47 -9.22 2.38 7.35
N LYS A 48 -8.90 3.34 8.24
CA LYS A 48 -9.89 3.96 9.11
C LYS A 48 -10.99 4.64 8.31
N ARG A 49 -10.65 5.38 7.25
CA ARG A 49 -11.62 6.04 6.39
C ARG A 49 -12.61 5.06 5.78
N ALA A 50 -12.14 3.96 5.22
CA ALA A 50 -13.02 2.95 4.61
C ALA A 50 -13.95 2.28 5.66
N ILE A 51 -13.43 1.99 6.85
CA ILE A 51 -14.21 1.43 7.95
C ILE A 51 -15.29 2.42 8.42
N ASP A 52 -14.94 3.69 8.59
CA ASP A 52 -15.87 4.74 9.00
C ASP A 52 -17.01 4.88 7.97
N GLU A 53 -16.75 4.80 6.67
CA GLU A 53 -17.77 4.80 5.63
C GLU A 53 -18.72 3.62 5.76
N ILE A 54 -18.19 2.40 5.84
CA ILE A 54 -19.00 1.18 6.02
C ILE A 54 -19.88 1.31 7.28
N ASN A 55 -19.30 1.79 8.37
CA ASN A 55 -20.03 1.98 9.62
C ASN A 55 -21.11 3.05 9.54
N ASN A 56 -20.86 4.15 8.84
CA ASN A 56 -21.85 5.23 8.64
C ASN A 56 -23.01 4.78 7.75
N GLU A 57 -22.76 3.89 6.79
CA GLU A 57 -23.77 3.27 5.94
C GLU A 57 -24.60 2.17 6.63
N GLY A 58 -24.38 1.94 7.93
CA GLY A 58 -25.12 0.94 8.71
C GLY A 58 -24.35 -0.33 9.01
N GLY A 59 -23.10 -0.43 8.59
CA GLY A 59 -22.24 -1.59 8.76
C GLY A 59 -22.29 -2.56 7.57
N LEU A 60 -21.55 -3.64 7.67
CA LEU A 60 -21.45 -4.67 6.65
C LEU A 60 -22.24 -5.90 7.08
N LEU A 61 -23.19 -6.36 6.26
CA LEU A 61 -24.12 -7.46 6.59
C LEU A 61 -24.78 -7.30 7.97
N GLY A 62 -25.12 -6.07 8.35
CA GLY A 62 -25.74 -5.76 9.64
C GLY A 62 -24.82 -5.73 10.85
N LYS A 63 -23.51 -5.84 10.67
CA LYS A 63 -22.51 -5.73 11.72
C LYS A 63 -21.68 -4.46 11.55
N LYS A 64 -21.37 -3.80 12.66
CA LYS A 64 -20.34 -2.75 12.68
C LYS A 64 -18.96 -3.37 12.66
N ILE A 65 -17.99 -2.61 12.17
CA ILE A 65 -16.59 -3.00 12.09
C ILE A 65 -15.81 -2.25 13.15
N ASP A 66 -15.19 -3.00 14.06
CA ASP A 66 -14.21 -2.45 14.99
C ASP A 66 -12.85 -2.37 14.32
N PHE A 67 -12.11 -1.32 14.59
CA PHE A 67 -10.78 -1.12 14.04
C PHE A 67 -9.70 -1.32 15.10
N LEU A 68 -8.68 -2.12 14.77
CA LEU A 68 -7.53 -2.40 15.62
C LEU A 68 -6.23 -2.10 14.85
N ALA A 69 -5.45 -1.10 15.29
CA ALA A 69 -4.14 -0.83 14.74
C ALA A 69 -3.03 -1.36 15.68
N VAL A 70 -2.15 -2.18 15.15
CA VAL A 70 -1.05 -2.83 15.88
C VAL A 70 0.27 -2.47 15.22
N ASP A 71 1.28 -2.16 16.04
CA ASP A 71 2.63 -1.84 15.63
C ASP A 71 3.50 -3.10 15.60
N ASP A 72 4.05 -3.43 14.45
CA ASP A 72 5.03 -4.52 14.27
C ASP A 72 6.49 -4.01 14.24
N GLN A 73 6.69 -2.70 14.33
CA GLN A 73 7.98 -2.02 14.34
C GLN A 73 8.89 -2.38 13.14
N CYS A 74 8.33 -2.87 12.04
CA CYS A 74 9.08 -3.48 10.95
C CYS A 74 10.09 -4.55 11.42
N ASN A 75 9.76 -5.25 12.48
CA ASN A 75 10.59 -6.29 13.07
C ASN A 75 9.95 -7.66 12.86
N ASP A 76 10.68 -8.58 12.25
CA ASP A 76 10.19 -9.91 11.89
C ASP A 76 9.65 -10.70 13.08
N SER A 77 10.37 -10.70 14.21
CA SER A 77 9.95 -11.42 15.41
C SER A 77 8.69 -10.82 16.03
N ILE A 78 8.57 -9.48 16.01
CA ILE A 78 7.39 -8.77 16.52
C ILE A 78 6.19 -9.00 15.58
N ALA A 79 6.38 -8.98 14.27
CA ALA A 79 5.33 -9.25 13.31
C ALA A 79 4.76 -10.67 13.47
N VAL A 80 5.62 -11.68 13.65
CA VAL A 80 5.19 -13.07 13.88
C VAL A 80 4.47 -13.20 15.23
N SER A 81 5.00 -12.63 16.31
CA SER A 81 4.34 -12.66 17.61
C SER A 81 3.01 -11.90 17.62
N THR A 82 2.93 -10.79 16.89
CA THR A 82 1.69 -10.04 16.65
C THR A 82 0.66 -10.91 15.92
N ALA A 83 1.06 -11.60 14.87
CA ALA A 83 0.16 -12.50 14.15
C ALA A 83 -0.38 -13.62 15.05
N GLN A 84 0.48 -14.23 15.86
CA GLN A 84 0.09 -15.26 16.84
C GLN A 84 -0.87 -14.69 17.89
N MET A 85 -0.62 -13.50 18.41
CA MET A 85 -1.50 -12.83 19.36
C MET A 85 -2.89 -12.55 18.74
N LEU A 86 -2.94 -12.02 17.53
CA LEU A 86 -4.20 -11.74 16.84
C LEU A 86 -4.98 -13.02 16.53
N ALA A 87 -4.29 -14.10 16.17
CA ALA A 87 -4.89 -15.39 15.84
C ALA A 87 -5.64 -16.06 17.01
N VAL A 88 -5.24 -15.78 18.25
CA VAL A 88 -5.87 -16.38 19.43
C VAL A 88 -6.95 -15.50 20.08
N GLN A 89 -7.09 -14.25 19.68
CA GLN A 89 -8.10 -13.30 20.21
C GLN A 89 -9.50 -13.55 19.62
N LYS A 90 -10.07 -14.73 19.90
CA LYS A 90 -11.37 -15.14 19.34
C LYS A 90 -12.52 -14.21 19.75
N GLU A 91 -12.46 -13.61 20.91
CA GLU A 91 -13.46 -12.66 21.41
C GLU A 91 -13.57 -11.40 20.55
N LYS A 92 -12.49 -11.00 19.90
CA LYS A 92 -12.47 -9.84 18.99
C LYS A 92 -13.02 -10.13 17.61
N GLN A 93 -13.31 -11.38 17.27
CA GLN A 93 -13.81 -11.76 15.94
C GLN A 93 -13.04 -11.09 14.79
N ILE A 94 -11.70 -11.23 14.80
CA ILE A 94 -10.84 -10.67 13.74
C ILE A 94 -11.11 -11.43 12.46
N VAL A 95 -11.62 -10.75 11.43
CA VAL A 95 -12.02 -11.34 10.14
C VAL A 95 -11.08 -10.93 9.00
N LEU A 96 -10.36 -9.82 9.18
CA LEU A 96 -9.40 -9.29 8.22
C LEU A 96 -8.19 -8.74 8.95
N VAL A 97 -7.01 -9.04 8.42
CA VAL A 97 -5.76 -8.34 8.74
C VAL A 97 -5.22 -7.69 7.47
N ILE A 98 -4.87 -6.41 7.55
CA ILE A 98 -4.17 -5.67 6.50
C ILE A 98 -2.72 -5.53 6.96
N GLY A 99 -1.78 -6.01 6.15
CA GLY A 99 -0.35 -6.06 6.51
C GLY A 99 0.17 -7.49 6.76
N PRO A 100 1.41 -7.62 7.26
CA PRO A 100 2.30 -6.54 7.69
C PRO A 100 2.73 -5.64 6.53
N TYR A 101 3.13 -4.41 6.86
CA TYR A 101 3.69 -3.50 5.87
C TYR A 101 5.10 -3.96 5.44
N CYS A 102 5.95 -4.30 6.40
CA CYS A 102 7.31 -4.73 6.15
C CYS A 102 7.38 -6.21 5.80
N ALA A 103 8.24 -6.53 4.86
CA ALA A 103 8.16 -7.72 4.04
C ALA A 103 8.86 -8.98 4.57
N ASN A 104 9.84 -8.87 5.47
CA ASN A 104 10.74 -9.98 5.77
C ASN A 104 10.08 -11.18 6.46
N SER A 105 9.06 -10.92 7.29
CA SER A 105 8.32 -11.96 8.03
C SER A 105 7.09 -12.49 7.29
N PHE A 106 6.90 -12.11 6.05
CA PHE A 106 5.69 -12.32 5.27
C PHE A 106 5.18 -13.77 5.26
N ASP A 107 6.05 -14.73 4.94
CA ASP A 107 5.67 -16.15 4.81
C ASP A 107 5.18 -16.74 6.13
N GLN A 108 5.90 -16.46 7.22
CA GLN A 108 5.58 -16.97 8.55
C GLN A 108 4.26 -16.38 9.06
N VAL A 109 4.07 -15.08 8.85
CA VAL A 109 2.84 -14.37 9.23
C VAL A 109 1.65 -14.87 8.42
N ALA A 110 1.81 -15.11 7.12
CA ALA A 110 0.77 -15.64 6.26
C ALA A 110 0.32 -17.05 6.68
N ASP A 111 1.25 -17.89 7.14
CA ASP A 111 0.93 -19.21 7.69
C ASP A 111 0.06 -19.12 8.95
N VAL A 112 0.40 -18.23 9.88
CA VAL A 112 -0.38 -18.03 11.11
C VAL A 112 -1.82 -17.61 10.80
N TYR A 113 -2.01 -16.60 9.94
CA TYR A 113 -3.36 -16.12 9.61
C TYR A 113 -4.17 -17.17 8.82
N ALA A 114 -3.55 -17.90 7.89
CA ALA A 114 -4.24 -18.96 7.15
C ALA A 114 -4.73 -20.09 8.08
N HIS A 115 -3.92 -20.52 9.03
CA HIS A 115 -4.30 -21.53 10.04
C HIS A 115 -5.41 -21.02 10.97
N ALA A 116 -5.36 -19.74 11.34
CA ALA A 116 -6.40 -19.12 12.16
C ALA A 116 -7.70 -18.78 11.39
N LYS A 117 -7.71 -19.00 10.07
CA LYS A 117 -8.82 -18.63 9.16
C LYS A 117 -9.14 -17.12 9.20
N ILE A 118 -8.12 -16.29 9.26
CA ILE A 118 -8.21 -14.85 9.17
C ILE A 118 -7.80 -14.44 7.75
N PHE A 119 -8.64 -13.65 7.09
CA PHE A 119 -8.34 -13.13 5.76
C PHE A 119 -7.21 -12.10 5.84
N GLN A 120 -6.25 -12.16 4.93
CA GLN A 120 -5.10 -11.26 4.93
C GLN A 120 -4.97 -10.51 3.61
N ILE A 121 -4.75 -9.21 3.67
CA ILE A 121 -4.45 -8.38 2.50
C ILE A 121 -3.12 -7.66 2.72
N ILE A 122 -2.21 -7.83 1.75
CA ILE A 122 -1.02 -7.02 1.65
C ILE A 122 -1.33 -5.85 0.71
N PRO A 123 -1.37 -4.63 1.22
CA PRO A 123 -1.83 -3.47 0.46
C PRO A 123 -0.76 -2.89 -0.47
N THR A 124 0.50 -3.29 -0.30
CA THR A 124 1.66 -2.83 -1.07
C THR A 124 2.07 -3.84 -2.14
N ALA A 125 2.98 -3.47 -3.02
CA ALA A 125 3.62 -4.43 -3.92
C ALA A 125 4.49 -5.41 -3.11
N VAL A 126 4.63 -6.62 -3.61
CA VAL A 126 5.42 -7.68 -2.98
C VAL A 126 6.60 -8.06 -3.88
N ASN A 127 7.68 -8.51 -3.27
CA ASN A 127 8.83 -8.99 -4.03
C ASN A 127 8.55 -10.36 -4.68
N TYR A 128 9.44 -10.78 -5.57
CA TYR A 128 9.27 -12.04 -6.30
C TYR A 128 9.28 -13.27 -5.39
N THR A 129 10.01 -13.24 -4.28
CA THR A 129 10.06 -14.35 -3.31
C THR A 129 8.74 -14.46 -2.57
N GLN A 130 8.22 -13.36 -2.06
CA GLN A 130 6.91 -13.29 -1.40
C GLN A 130 5.76 -13.64 -2.35
N ALA A 131 5.93 -13.35 -3.64
CA ALA A 131 4.97 -13.72 -4.67
C ALA A 131 4.71 -15.22 -4.75
N LYS A 132 5.69 -16.05 -4.39
CA LYS A 132 5.57 -17.51 -4.38
C LYS A 132 4.74 -18.04 -3.23
N THR A 133 4.55 -17.28 -2.16
CA THR A 133 3.70 -17.67 -1.05
C THR A 133 2.26 -17.68 -1.46
N ILE A 134 1.66 -18.85 -1.50
CA ILE A 134 0.27 -19.07 -1.85
C ILE A 134 -0.45 -19.61 -0.63
N LYS A 135 -1.36 -18.83 -0.08
CA LYS A 135 -2.23 -19.24 1.04
C LYS A 135 -3.67 -18.88 0.72
N LYS A 136 -4.58 -19.76 1.09
CA LYS A 136 -6.01 -19.45 1.00
C LYS A 136 -6.30 -18.20 1.84
N GLY A 137 -7.08 -17.26 1.31
CA GLY A 137 -7.43 -16.03 2.01
C GLY A 137 -6.32 -14.98 2.12
N LEU A 138 -5.18 -15.19 1.47
CA LEU A 138 -4.12 -14.19 1.31
C LEU A 138 -4.29 -13.46 -0.02
N VAL A 139 -4.28 -12.14 0.01
CA VAL A 139 -4.30 -11.29 -1.19
C VAL A 139 -3.10 -10.35 -1.19
N LYS A 140 -2.36 -10.36 -2.29
CA LYS A 140 -1.32 -9.38 -2.64
C LYS A 140 -1.95 -8.41 -3.64
N MET A 141 -2.30 -7.21 -3.18
CA MET A 141 -3.25 -6.37 -3.92
C MET A 141 -2.66 -5.74 -5.18
N LEU A 142 -1.38 -5.37 -5.17
CA LEU A 142 -0.79 -4.51 -6.20
C LEU A 142 0.15 -5.21 -7.19
N GLY A 143 0.50 -6.47 -6.97
CA GLY A 143 1.44 -7.16 -7.85
C GLY A 143 2.88 -7.12 -7.34
N TYR A 144 3.87 -6.90 -8.24
CA TYR A 144 5.27 -7.20 -7.96
C TYR A 144 6.20 -6.01 -8.17
N THR A 145 7.19 -5.85 -7.31
CA THR A 145 8.22 -4.79 -7.41
C THR A 145 9.04 -4.87 -8.70
N ASN A 146 9.25 -6.06 -9.27
CA ASN A 146 9.97 -6.21 -10.53
C ASN A 146 9.24 -5.59 -11.74
N GLN A 147 7.94 -5.31 -11.66
CA GLN A 147 7.23 -4.60 -12.73
C GLN A 147 7.63 -3.12 -12.75
N GLU A 148 7.84 -2.53 -11.59
CA GLU A 148 8.37 -1.16 -11.47
C GLU A 148 9.72 -1.02 -12.21
N ALA A 149 10.63 -1.97 -11.96
CA ALA A 149 11.93 -1.99 -12.64
C ALA A 149 11.82 -2.07 -14.17
N LYS A 150 10.89 -2.88 -14.69
CA LYS A 150 10.66 -2.99 -16.14
C LYS A 150 10.11 -1.69 -16.74
N ASP A 151 9.12 -1.09 -16.07
CA ASP A 151 8.49 0.12 -16.57
C ASP A 151 9.47 1.30 -16.52
N PHE A 152 10.28 1.37 -15.46
CA PHE A 152 11.38 2.34 -15.38
C PHE A 152 12.39 2.14 -16.53
N PHE A 153 12.86 0.91 -16.72
CA PHE A 153 13.81 0.61 -17.80
C PHE A 153 13.24 0.99 -19.18
N ASN A 154 11.99 0.68 -19.46
CA ASN A 154 11.35 1.01 -20.72
C ASN A 154 11.30 2.53 -20.96
N TYR A 155 10.88 3.28 -19.94
CA TYR A 155 10.86 4.73 -20.00
C TYR A 155 12.27 5.32 -20.15
N TYR A 156 13.21 4.87 -19.33
CA TYR A 156 14.60 5.28 -19.43
C TYR A 156 15.15 5.07 -20.84
N ASN A 157 14.99 3.88 -21.38
CA ASN A 157 15.54 3.51 -22.69
C ASN A 157 14.93 4.33 -23.83
N SER A 158 13.68 4.77 -23.69
CA SER A 158 13.00 5.63 -24.68
C SER A 158 13.38 7.10 -24.56
N THR A 159 13.80 7.57 -23.37
CA THR A 159 13.91 9.01 -23.07
C THR A 159 15.33 9.46 -22.75
N PHE A 160 16.14 8.62 -22.11
CA PHE A 160 17.46 8.99 -21.55
C PHE A 160 18.61 8.12 -22.04
N ALA A 161 18.50 7.52 -23.21
CA ALA A 161 19.48 6.58 -23.73
C ALA A 161 20.93 7.10 -23.64
N GLY A 162 21.80 6.33 -22.97
CA GLY A 162 23.25 6.60 -22.90
C GLY A 162 23.76 7.20 -21.59
N ASN A 163 22.90 7.61 -20.65
CA ASN A 163 23.31 8.18 -19.38
C ASN A 163 23.70 7.09 -18.36
N LYS A 164 24.62 7.43 -17.45
CA LYS A 164 24.91 6.60 -16.27
C LYS A 164 23.79 6.75 -15.25
N VAL A 165 23.38 5.63 -14.65
CA VAL A 165 22.30 5.58 -13.65
C VAL A 165 22.87 5.14 -12.30
N ALA A 166 22.73 5.98 -11.28
CA ALA A 166 22.93 5.58 -9.91
C ALA A 166 21.63 4.98 -9.34
N VAL A 167 21.71 3.86 -8.65
CA VAL A 167 20.64 3.36 -7.78
C VAL A 167 21.10 3.60 -6.36
N ILE A 168 20.36 4.36 -5.58
CA ILE A 168 20.74 4.72 -4.21
C ILE A 168 19.71 4.12 -3.25
N SER A 169 20.15 3.20 -2.40
CA SER A 169 19.29 2.42 -1.53
C SER A 169 19.77 2.38 -0.08
N ASN A 170 18.82 2.18 0.84
CA ASN A 170 19.11 1.94 2.24
C ASN A 170 19.57 0.49 2.44
N SER A 171 20.81 0.31 2.92
CA SER A 171 21.39 -1.03 3.15
C SER A 171 20.71 -1.83 4.26
N ASN A 172 20.00 -1.16 5.16
CA ASN A 172 19.30 -1.78 6.28
C ASN A 172 17.83 -2.10 5.97
N ASP A 173 17.37 -1.72 4.78
CA ASP A 173 15.99 -1.96 4.33
C ASP A 173 15.97 -3.01 3.22
N ALA A 174 15.51 -4.20 3.56
CA ALA A 174 15.47 -5.32 2.64
C ALA A 174 14.56 -5.06 1.42
N GLU A 175 13.44 -4.33 1.58
CA GLU A 175 12.55 -3.98 0.48
C GLU A 175 13.26 -3.07 -0.52
N SER A 176 13.88 -1.99 -0.04
CA SER A 176 14.65 -1.07 -0.88
C SER A 176 15.82 -1.76 -1.59
N MET A 177 16.49 -2.70 -0.92
CA MET A 177 17.59 -3.47 -1.52
C MET A 177 17.10 -4.43 -2.60
N GLU A 178 15.93 -5.05 -2.43
CA GLU A 178 15.32 -5.89 -3.46
C GLU A 178 14.85 -5.08 -4.67
N GLU A 179 14.24 -3.91 -4.45
CA GLU A 179 13.88 -2.99 -5.53
C GLU A 179 15.14 -2.56 -6.30
N ALA A 180 16.22 -2.19 -5.59
CA ALA A 180 17.51 -1.86 -6.20
C ALA A 180 18.05 -3.02 -7.06
N GLN A 181 18.00 -4.23 -6.54
CA GLN A 181 18.47 -5.40 -7.27
C GLN A 181 17.60 -5.70 -8.50
N ALA A 182 16.28 -5.51 -8.40
CA ALA A 182 15.37 -5.67 -9.53
C ALA A 182 15.68 -4.68 -10.67
N LEU A 183 15.95 -3.41 -10.32
CA LEU A 183 16.37 -2.37 -11.28
C LEU A 183 17.68 -2.77 -11.96
N ILE A 184 18.70 -3.14 -11.18
CA ILE A 184 20.02 -3.54 -11.70
C ILE A 184 19.90 -4.73 -12.64
N ASN A 185 19.15 -5.76 -12.25
CA ASN A 185 18.95 -6.97 -13.05
C ASN A 185 18.26 -6.65 -14.40
N GLU A 186 17.27 -5.76 -14.40
CA GLU A 186 16.56 -5.38 -15.63
C GLU A 186 17.47 -4.63 -16.59
N PHE A 187 18.29 -3.71 -16.08
CA PHE A 187 19.30 -3.00 -16.91
C PHE A 187 20.38 -3.94 -17.42
N GLN A 188 20.90 -4.86 -16.60
CA GLN A 188 21.89 -5.85 -17.02
C GLN A 188 21.36 -6.78 -18.11
N LYS A 189 20.08 -7.14 -18.03
CA LYS A 189 19.42 -8.02 -18.99
C LYS A 189 19.24 -7.37 -20.37
N HIS A 190 18.91 -6.08 -20.40
CA HIS A 190 18.47 -5.39 -21.60
C HIS A 190 19.35 -4.20 -22.01
N GLY A 191 20.04 -3.58 -21.05
CA GLY A 191 20.76 -2.32 -21.24
C GLY A 191 22.24 -2.50 -21.54
N LYS A 192 22.59 -3.03 -22.71
CA LYS A 192 23.99 -3.35 -23.08
C LYS A 192 24.99 -2.19 -23.03
N SER A 193 24.56 -0.95 -23.02
CA SER A 193 25.42 0.25 -23.06
C SER A 193 25.27 1.16 -21.83
N VAL A 194 24.38 0.84 -20.90
CA VAL A 194 24.11 1.68 -19.72
C VAL A 194 24.93 1.18 -18.54
N VAL A 195 25.64 2.10 -17.89
CA VAL A 195 26.32 1.82 -16.62
C VAL A 195 25.35 2.11 -15.49
N ILE A 196 24.86 1.05 -14.84
CA ILE A 196 24.05 1.17 -13.63
C ILE A 196 24.91 0.75 -12.44
N LYS A 197 24.94 1.57 -11.39
CA LYS A 197 25.74 1.34 -10.18
C LYS A 197 24.92 1.52 -8.93
N LEU A 198 25.02 0.56 -8.00
CA LEU A 198 24.41 0.63 -6.68
C LEU A 198 25.30 1.43 -5.72
N TYR A 199 24.66 2.35 -5.03
CA TYR A 199 25.19 3.08 -3.89
C TYR A 199 24.29 2.82 -2.69
N THR A 200 24.88 2.61 -1.53
CA THR A 200 24.10 2.36 -0.32
C THR A 200 24.42 3.35 0.77
N TYR A 201 23.42 3.70 1.56
CA TYR A 201 23.57 4.41 2.81
C TYR A 201 23.04 3.56 3.96
N ASP A 202 23.62 3.77 5.13
CA ASP A 202 23.17 3.17 6.37
C ASP A 202 22.35 4.21 7.15
N ILE A 203 21.22 3.83 7.71
CA ILE A 203 20.37 4.74 8.52
C ILE A 203 21.06 5.20 9.80
N THR A 204 22.05 4.48 10.28
CA THR A 204 22.85 4.85 11.46
C THR A 204 23.95 5.84 11.13
N ASN A 205 24.51 5.78 9.92
CA ASN A 205 25.52 6.70 9.41
C ASN A 205 25.00 7.41 8.15
N LYS A 206 24.20 8.45 8.36
CA LYS A 206 23.44 9.18 7.32
C LYS A 206 24.30 10.23 6.63
N ASP A 207 25.48 9.87 6.15
CA ASP A 207 26.34 10.80 5.39
C ASP A 207 25.84 10.94 3.95
N TYR A 208 24.71 11.62 3.80
CA TYR A 208 24.12 11.89 2.48
C TYR A 208 24.98 12.83 1.63
N GLU A 209 25.81 13.66 2.26
CA GLU A 209 26.68 14.62 1.57
C GLU A 209 27.82 13.91 0.87
N ALA A 210 28.60 13.10 1.59
CA ALA A 210 29.68 12.31 1.01
C ALA A 210 29.19 11.36 -0.07
N LEU A 211 28.00 10.78 0.12
CA LEU A 211 27.39 9.91 -0.88
C LEU A 211 26.99 10.67 -2.14
N ALA A 212 26.38 11.85 -2.01
CA ALA A 212 26.01 12.67 -3.15
C ALA A 212 27.25 13.14 -3.95
N GLU A 213 28.32 13.51 -3.25
CA GLU A 213 29.60 13.86 -3.86
C GLU A 213 30.19 12.67 -4.65
N LEU A 214 30.19 11.46 -4.05
CA LEU A 214 30.67 10.26 -4.72
C LEU A 214 29.85 9.93 -5.98
N VAL A 215 28.53 10.00 -5.89
CA VAL A 215 27.62 9.74 -7.03
C VAL A 215 27.94 10.67 -8.20
N GLN A 216 28.16 11.96 -7.94
CA GLN A 216 28.48 12.92 -8.98
C GLN A 216 29.91 12.79 -9.49
N LYS A 217 30.89 12.53 -8.62
CA LYS A 217 32.27 12.29 -9.01
C LYS A 217 32.41 11.08 -9.95
N ASP A 218 31.56 10.07 -9.79
CA ASP A 218 31.50 8.92 -10.68
C ASP A 218 30.85 9.27 -12.06
N GLY A 219 30.40 10.52 -12.24
CA GLY A 219 29.83 11.04 -13.47
C GLY A 219 28.39 10.57 -13.72
N ASN A 220 27.62 10.29 -12.66
CA ASN A 220 26.20 10.05 -12.77
C ASN A 220 25.46 11.40 -12.90
N GLU A 221 24.50 11.45 -13.79
CA GLU A 221 23.61 12.61 -13.99
C GLU A 221 22.19 12.32 -13.57
N MET A 222 21.94 11.08 -13.19
CA MET A 222 20.63 10.54 -12.81
C MET A 222 20.76 9.54 -11.66
N ALA A 223 19.77 9.54 -10.76
CA ALA A 223 19.64 8.53 -9.72
C ALA A 223 18.20 8.05 -9.54
N PHE A 224 18.05 6.76 -9.24
CA PHE A 224 16.84 6.19 -8.67
C PHE A 224 17.04 6.06 -7.17
N LEU A 225 16.22 6.78 -6.40
CA LEU A 225 16.30 6.83 -4.94
C LEU A 225 15.29 5.88 -4.31
N LEU A 226 15.77 5.00 -3.45
CA LEU A 226 14.99 3.99 -2.74
C LEU A 226 15.17 4.12 -1.23
N GLY A 227 14.09 3.91 -0.49
CA GLY A 227 14.04 4.02 0.96
C GLY A 227 12.77 4.68 1.45
N THR A 228 12.78 5.15 2.70
CA THR A 228 11.64 5.88 3.24
C THR A 228 11.56 7.30 2.66
N ALA A 229 10.37 7.89 2.68
CA ALA A 229 10.15 9.27 2.23
C ALA A 229 11.14 10.27 2.88
N LYS A 230 11.44 10.06 4.18
CA LYS A 230 12.40 10.88 4.94
C LYS A 230 13.83 10.80 4.39
N ASN A 231 14.27 9.61 4.00
CA ASN A 231 15.63 9.40 3.50
C ASN A 231 15.75 9.84 2.04
N ILE A 232 14.75 9.52 1.23
CA ILE A 232 14.68 9.93 -0.18
C ILE A 232 14.79 11.46 -0.31
N ARG A 233 13.97 12.23 0.42
CA ARG A 233 14.00 13.70 0.33
C ARG A 233 15.33 14.32 0.77
N LYS A 234 16.00 13.72 1.78
CA LYS A 234 17.33 14.18 2.22
C LYS A 234 18.39 13.93 1.16
N MET A 235 18.39 12.73 0.57
CA MET A 235 19.31 12.38 -0.51
C MET A 235 19.07 13.24 -1.76
N ALA A 236 17.81 13.42 -2.14
CA ALA A 236 17.42 14.28 -3.26
C ALA A 236 17.93 15.71 -3.09
N ARG A 237 17.77 16.28 -1.89
CA ARG A 237 18.29 17.61 -1.58
C ARG A 237 19.79 17.70 -1.79
N ARG A 238 20.57 16.75 -1.27
CA ARG A 238 22.04 16.78 -1.43
C ARG A 238 22.48 16.67 -2.88
N LEU A 239 21.85 15.78 -3.66
CA LEU A 239 22.14 15.65 -5.09
C LEU A 239 21.87 16.97 -5.84
N ARG A 240 20.75 17.65 -5.53
CA ARG A 240 20.35 18.91 -6.18
C ARG A 240 21.13 20.13 -5.70
N GLU A 241 21.62 20.14 -4.47
CA GLU A 241 22.53 21.18 -3.98
C GLU A 241 23.88 21.16 -4.71
N TYR A 242 24.36 19.97 -5.14
CA TYR A 242 25.57 19.86 -5.98
C TYR A 242 25.29 20.17 -7.45
N ASN A 243 24.17 19.68 -7.98
CA ASN A 243 23.76 19.88 -9.36
C ASN A 243 22.24 20.02 -9.43
N GLU A 244 21.76 21.24 -9.56
CA GLU A 244 20.33 21.55 -9.61
C GLU A 244 19.58 20.80 -10.73
N LYS A 245 20.29 20.48 -11.83
CA LYS A 245 19.73 19.73 -12.97
C LYS A 245 19.84 18.21 -12.83
N PHE A 246 20.31 17.70 -11.68
CA PHE A 246 20.43 16.26 -11.46
C PHE A 246 19.08 15.59 -11.56
N ILE A 247 18.96 14.55 -12.40
CA ILE A 247 17.69 13.85 -12.64
C ILE A 247 17.43 12.87 -11.51
N ILE A 248 16.29 13.00 -10.85
CA ILE A 248 15.90 12.15 -9.73
C ILE A 248 14.66 11.38 -10.08
N PHE A 249 14.77 10.06 -9.95
CA PHE A 249 13.64 9.14 -9.92
C PHE A 249 13.46 8.61 -8.51
N THR A 250 12.22 8.36 -8.12
CA THR A 250 11.88 7.71 -6.86
C THR A 250 10.57 6.93 -7.01
N ASN A 251 10.35 6.00 -6.10
CA ASN A 251 9.08 5.29 -6.01
C ASN A 251 7.99 6.17 -5.37
N LYS A 252 6.76 5.63 -5.31
CA LYS A 252 5.57 6.29 -4.76
C LYS A 252 5.70 6.82 -3.34
N TYR A 253 6.63 6.30 -2.54
CA TYR A 253 6.75 6.67 -1.12
C TYR A 253 7.18 8.13 -0.90
N ALA A 254 7.84 8.74 -1.88
CA ALA A 254 8.21 10.14 -1.83
C ALA A 254 7.17 11.09 -2.47
N ALA A 255 6.12 10.56 -3.11
CA ALA A 255 5.09 11.38 -3.76
C ALA A 255 4.08 11.93 -2.73
N ASN A 256 4.53 12.78 -1.82
CA ASN A 256 3.72 13.39 -0.77
C ASN A 256 4.18 14.82 -0.43
N ASN A 257 3.32 15.55 0.28
CA ASN A 257 3.58 16.94 0.63
C ASN A 257 4.88 17.12 1.42
N SER A 258 5.24 16.18 2.29
CA SER A 258 6.47 16.29 3.08
C SER A 258 7.75 16.27 2.23
N TYR A 259 7.70 15.73 1.02
CA TYR A 259 8.80 15.80 0.06
C TYR A 259 8.94 17.22 -0.51
N PHE A 260 7.82 17.77 -0.94
CA PHE A 260 7.79 19.10 -1.57
C PHE A 260 8.07 20.21 -0.57
N ASP A 261 7.46 20.18 0.60
CA ASP A 261 7.69 21.14 1.68
C ASP A 261 9.18 21.17 2.10
N TYR A 262 9.84 20.01 2.07
CA TYR A 262 11.26 19.93 2.45
C TYR A 262 12.21 20.43 1.36
N LEU A 263 11.90 20.20 0.10
CA LEU A 263 12.76 20.52 -1.04
C LEU A 263 12.48 21.89 -1.64
N GLY A 264 11.25 22.38 -1.54
CA GLY A 264 10.84 23.61 -2.23
C GLY A 264 11.07 23.50 -3.75
N SER A 265 11.67 24.52 -4.35
CA SER A 265 12.00 24.53 -5.78
C SER A 265 12.94 23.40 -6.23
N LEU A 266 13.72 22.82 -5.32
CA LEU A 266 14.55 21.66 -5.64
C LEU A 266 13.75 20.37 -5.92
N ALA A 267 12.43 20.37 -5.69
CA ALA A 267 11.57 19.24 -6.03
C ALA A 267 11.23 19.19 -7.52
N ASP A 268 11.26 20.34 -8.20
CA ASP A 268 10.90 20.41 -9.64
C ASP A 268 11.77 19.49 -10.49
N GLY A 269 11.13 18.83 -11.45
CA GLY A 269 11.78 17.85 -12.31
C GLY A 269 12.08 16.51 -11.63
N THR A 270 11.54 16.24 -10.44
CA THR A 270 11.59 14.90 -9.84
C THR A 270 10.55 13.99 -10.49
N TYR A 271 10.95 12.77 -10.80
CA TYR A 271 10.09 11.73 -11.36
C TYR A 271 9.65 10.76 -10.28
N PHE A 272 8.36 10.47 -10.26
CA PHE A 272 7.73 9.53 -9.33
C PHE A 272 7.13 8.38 -10.09
N MET A 273 7.41 7.16 -9.66
CA MET A 273 6.74 5.98 -10.17
C MET A 273 5.52 5.67 -9.31
N GLU A 274 4.37 5.55 -9.95
CA GLU A 274 3.08 5.28 -9.31
C GLU A 274 2.35 4.18 -10.11
N LEU A 275 1.60 3.33 -9.43
CA LEU A 275 0.76 2.36 -10.13
C LEU A 275 -0.22 3.05 -11.08
N ARG A 276 -0.36 2.52 -12.29
CA ARG A 276 -1.39 2.97 -13.23
C ARG A 276 -2.76 2.80 -12.59
N GLY A 277 -3.63 3.78 -12.77
CA GLY A 277 -5.00 3.74 -12.27
C GLY A 277 -5.43 5.02 -11.55
N ARG A 278 -4.48 5.80 -11.01
CA ARG A 278 -4.83 7.00 -10.24
C ARG A 278 -5.52 8.09 -11.08
N ASN A 279 -5.16 8.21 -12.36
CA ASN A 279 -5.74 9.22 -13.27
C ASN A 279 -6.32 8.65 -14.56
N ASP A 280 -6.08 7.37 -14.88
CA ASP A 280 -6.46 6.76 -16.16
C ASP A 280 -7.73 5.92 -16.05
N ASP A 281 -8.17 5.55 -14.83
CA ASP A 281 -9.40 4.82 -14.59
C ASP A 281 -10.54 5.80 -14.22
N PRO A 282 -11.58 5.94 -15.03
CA PRO A 282 -12.70 6.84 -14.75
C PRO A 282 -13.44 6.50 -13.44
N GLU A 283 -13.54 5.21 -13.07
CA GLU A 283 -14.18 4.79 -11.81
C GLU A 283 -13.34 5.23 -10.61
N LEU A 284 -12.02 5.10 -10.71
CA LEU A 284 -11.11 5.59 -9.67
C LEU A 284 -11.15 7.11 -9.57
N ALA A 285 -11.16 7.83 -10.70
CA ALA A 285 -11.27 9.28 -10.72
C ALA A 285 -12.55 9.75 -10.02
N GLU A 286 -13.69 9.09 -10.27
CA GLU A 286 -14.96 9.38 -9.58
C GLU A 286 -14.84 9.15 -8.07
N THR A 287 -14.24 8.05 -7.64
CA THR A 287 -14.01 7.73 -6.24
C THR A 287 -13.12 8.77 -5.56
N LEU A 288 -12.02 9.18 -6.21
CA LEU A 288 -11.11 10.20 -5.69
C LEU A 288 -11.80 11.55 -5.54
N VAL A 289 -12.63 11.95 -6.52
CA VAL A 289 -13.41 13.19 -6.45
C VAL A 289 -14.39 13.14 -5.27
N LYS A 290 -15.16 12.06 -5.11
CA LYS A 290 -16.08 11.89 -3.99
C LYS A 290 -15.38 11.98 -2.64
N LEU A 291 -14.22 11.36 -2.50
CA LEU A 291 -13.46 11.37 -1.26
C LEU A 291 -12.89 12.75 -0.96
N ARG A 292 -12.36 13.46 -1.95
CA ARG A 292 -11.92 14.86 -1.79
C ARG A 292 -13.08 15.79 -1.40
N LEU A 293 -14.24 15.66 -2.04
CA LEU A 293 -15.45 16.43 -1.68
C LEU A 293 -15.92 16.15 -0.25
N SER A 294 -15.63 14.98 0.29
CA SER A 294 -15.90 14.62 1.68
C SER A 294 -14.77 15.02 2.66
N GLY A 295 -13.79 15.82 2.21
CA GLY A 295 -12.68 16.31 3.01
C GLY A 295 -11.57 15.27 3.26
N PHE A 296 -11.53 14.20 2.45
CA PHE A 296 -10.46 13.19 2.55
C PHE A 296 -9.50 13.32 1.38
N GLU A 297 -8.28 13.75 1.68
CA GLU A 297 -7.19 13.77 0.71
C GLU A 297 -6.33 12.52 0.85
N PHE A 298 -6.07 11.89 -0.29
CA PHE A 298 -5.16 10.76 -0.37
C PHE A 298 -3.72 11.25 -0.47
N GLU A 299 -2.90 10.74 0.43
CA GLU A 299 -1.46 10.94 0.42
C GLU A 299 -0.78 9.58 0.54
N GLY A 300 0.30 9.37 -0.21
CA GLY A 300 1.13 8.18 -0.12
C GLY A 300 0.32 6.87 -0.14
N LEU A 301 0.46 6.08 0.92
CA LEU A 301 -0.18 4.76 1.04
C LEU A 301 -1.65 4.79 1.48
N SER A 302 -2.24 5.96 1.74
CA SER A 302 -3.61 6.02 2.27
C SER A 302 -4.65 5.43 1.30
N LEU A 303 -4.48 5.62 -0.01
CA LEU A 303 -5.35 4.99 -1.01
C LEU A 303 -5.26 3.46 -0.98
N TYR A 304 -4.07 2.92 -0.73
CA TYR A 304 -3.87 1.46 -0.68
C TYR A 304 -4.54 0.84 0.55
N GLY A 305 -4.42 1.49 1.71
CA GLY A 305 -5.14 1.08 2.92
C GLY A 305 -6.66 1.12 2.75
N TYR A 306 -7.17 2.20 2.15
CA TYR A 306 -8.58 2.34 1.82
C TYR A 306 -9.05 1.22 0.88
N SER A 307 -8.35 1.00 -0.22
CA SER A 307 -8.70 0.01 -1.24
C SER A 307 -8.63 -1.42 -0.72
N ALA A 308 -7.75 -1.71 0.24
CA ALA A 308 -7.67 -3.03 0.86
C ALA A 308 -8.97 -3.37 1.62
N VAL A 309 -9.52 -2.42 2.38
CA VAL A 309 -10.81 -2.60 3.06
C VAL A 309 -11.94 -2.73 2.06
N LYS A 310 -11.98 -1.89 1.01
CA LYS A 310 -13.03 -1.92 -0.02
C LYS A 310 -13.01 -3.21 -0.83
N LEU A 311 -11.84 -3.73 -1.15
CA LEU A 311 -11.69 -5.05 -1.77
C LEU A 311 -12.31 -6.15 -0.91
N TRP A 312 -11.97 -6.19 0.37
CA TRP A 312 -12.53 -7.16 1.31
C TRP A 312 -14.05 -6.97 1.48
N GLU A 313 -14.54 -5.76 1.59
CA GLU A 313 -15.97 -5.43 1.64
C GLU A 313 -16.72 -6.03 0.45
N ASN A 314 -16.20 -5.84 -0.75
CA ASN A 314 -16.79 -6.39 -1.97
C ASN A 314 -16.85 -7.93 -1.96
N LEU A 315 -15.78 -8.58 -1.49
CA LEU A 315 -15.75 -10.05 -1.35
C LEU A 315 -16.76 -10.54 -0.31
N VAL A 316 -16.87 -9.86 0.84
CA VAL A 316 -17.85 -10.19 1.89
C VAL A 316 -19.30 -10.00 1.41
N LYS A 317 -19.59 -8.89 0.71
CA LYS A 317 -20.91 -8.64 0.10
C LYS A 317 -21.27 -9.74 -0.89
N LYS A 318 -20.33 -10.18 -1.70
CA LYS A 318 -20.53 -11.24 -2.68
C LYS A 318 -20.73 -12.60 -2.01
N ALA A 319 -19.92 -12.91 -1.01
CA ALA A 319 -20.04 -14.14 -0.20
C ALA A 319 -21.29 -14.16 0.69
N LYS A 320 -21.90 -13.00 0.95
CA LYS A 320 -22.95 -12.81 1.96
C LYS A 320 -22.60 -13.40 3.33
N SER A 321 -21.29 -13.34 3.67
CA SER A 321 -20.73 -13.99 4.86
C SER A 321 -19.39 -13.37 5.24
N PHE A 322 -19.05 -13.40 6.53
CA PHE A 322 -17.70 -13.12 7.04
C PHE A 322 -16.84 -14.38 7.14
N GLU A 323 -17.41 -15.56 6.87
CA GLU A 323 -16.67 -16.81 6.99
C GLU A 323 -15.51 -16.87 6.00
N TYR A 324 -14.33 -17.11 6.53
CA TYR A 324 -13.07 -17.17 5.78
C TYR A 324 -13.13 -17.98 4.51
N ASP A 325 -13.71 -19.20 4.59
CA ASP A 325 -13.78 -20.13 3.46
C ASP A 325 -14.70 -19.60 2.34
N LYS A 326 -15.82 -18.98 2.71
CA LYS A 326 -16.78 -18.40 1.76
C LYS A 326 -16.21 -17.13 1.10
N VAL A 327 -15.60 -16.25 1.87
CA VAL A 327 -14.96 -15.02 1.33
C VAL A 327 -13.82 -15.39 0.39
N SER A 328 -12.95 -16.32 0.81
CA SER A 328 -11.79 -16.76 0.03
C SER A 328 -12.18 -17.44 -1.29
N ALA A 329 -13.34 -18.08 -1.38
CA ALA A 329 -13.81 -18.72 -2.61
C ALA A 329 -13.99 -17.71 -3.77
N HIS A 330 -14.31 -16.44 -3.44
CA HIS A 330 -14.52 -15.38 -4.42
C HIS A 330 -13.23 -14.74 -4.94
N LEU A 331 -12.06 -15.09 -4.39
CA LEU A 331 -10.78 -14.60 -4.92
C LEU A 331 -10.46 -15.08 -6.34
N ASN A 332 -11.08 -16.16 -6.79
CA ASN A 332 -10.88 -16.69 -8.14
C ASN A 332 -11.91 -16.18 -9.16
N ASP A 333 -12.76 -15.25 -8.76
CA ASP A 333 -13.75 -14.68 -9.66
C ASP A 333 -13.08 -13.82 -10.74
N LYS A 334 -13.66 -13.82 -11.95
CA LYS A 334 -13.05 -13.17 -13.11
C LYS A 334 -12.95 -11.66 -13.01
N ASN A 335 -13.86 -11.03 -12.26
CA ASN A 335 -13.91 -9.58 -12.10
C ASN A 335 -14.19 -9.24 -10.64
N ILE A 336 -13.14 -8.85 -9.92
CA ILE A 336 -13.25 -8.33 -8.57
C ILE A 336 -13.05 -6.82 -8.67
N LYS A 337 -14.09 -6.08 -8.30
CA LYS A 337 -14.03 -4.62 -8.30
C LYS A 337 -13.07 -4.15 -7.19
N THR A 338 -12.14 -3.31 -7.56
CA THR A 338 -11.23 -2.60 -6.65
C THR A 338 -11.18 -1.12 -7.02
N GLU A 339 -10.63 -0.30 -6.16
CA GLU A 339 -10.39 1.12 -6.46
C GLU A 339 -9.32 1.34 -7.55
N PHE A 340 -8.59 0.30 -7.92
CA PHE A 340 -7.65 0.27 -9.05
C PHE A 340 -8.23 -0.44 -10.28
N GLY A 341 -9.57 -0.40 -10.45
CA GLY A 341 -10.28 -1.07 -11.51
C GLY A 341 -10.60 -2.54 -11.21
N ASN A 342 -11.15 -3.21 -12.22
CA ASN A 342 -11.52 -4.62 -12.10
C ASN A 342 -10.28 -5.51 -12.14
N LYS A 343 -10.08 -6.32 -11.12
CA LYS A 343 -8.94 -7.24 -10.99
C LYS A 343 -9.36 -8.69 -11.14
N MET A 344 -8.45 -9.47 -11.65
CA MET A 344 -8.50 -10.92 -11.63
C MET A 344 -7.31 -11.41 -10.83
N PHE A 345 -7.58 -12.11 -9.74
CA PHE A 345 -6.51 -12.70 -8.93
C PHE A 345 -6.29 -14.15 -9.33
N HIS A 346 -5.05 -14.58 -9.24
CA HIS A 346 -4.64 -15.97 -9.31
C HIS A 346 -3.73 -16.27 -8.13
N ASN A 347 -4.14 -17.23 -7.32
CA ASN A 347 -3.41 -17.54 -6.09
C ASN A 347 -3.17 -16.32 -5.18
N GLY A 348 -4.15 -15.43 -5.08
CA GLY A 348 -4.09 -14.24 -4.24
C GLY A 348 -3.21 -13.10 -4.77
N ALA A 349 -2.73 -13.18 -6.01
CA ALA A 349 -2.02 -12.07 -6.65
C ALA A 349 -2.72 -11.64 -7.95
N PRO A 350 -2.63 -10.38 -8.37
CA PRO A 350 -3.18 -9.97 -9.65
C PRO A 350 -2.61 -10.84 -10.77
N LYS A 351 -3.48 -11.34 -11.65
CA LYS A 351 -3.08 -12.19 -12.78
C LYS A 351 -2.19 -11.46 -13.77
N VAL A 352 -2.42 -10.16 -13.91
CA VAL A 352 -1.59 -9.25 -14.68
C VAL A 352 -0.98 -8.29 -13.69
N SER A 353 0.34 -8.20 -13.67
CA SER A 353 1.03 -7.20 -12.85
C SER A 353 0.60 -5.81 -13.31
N GLU A 354 0.29 -4.95 -12.36
CA GLU A 354 -0.01 -3.56 -12.68
C GLU A 354 1.21 -2.90 -13.31
N SER A 355 0.99 -2.14 -14.36
CA SER A 355 2.01 -1.26 -14.91
C SER A 355 2.14 -0.02 -14.07
N TYR A 356 3.35 0.48 -13.97
CA TYR A 356 3.61 1.77 -13.33
C TYR A 356 3.52 2.89 -14.35
N ALA A 357 2.91 4.00 -13.94
CA ALA A 357 2.98 5.26 -14.63
C ALA A 357 4.12 6.09 -14.05
N ILE A 358 4.71 6.95 -14.86
CA ILE A 358 5.75 7.87 -14.40
C ILE A 358 5.19 9.28 -14.48
N TYR A 359 5.26 9.98 -13.37
CA TYR A 359 4.87 11.38 -13.26
C TYR A 359 6.11 12.23 -13.03
N ARG A 360 6.13 13.41 -13.60
CA ARG A 360 7.14 14.44 -13.31
C ARG A 360 6.48 15.56 -12.52
N TYR A 361 7.14 16.03 -11.48
CA TYR A 361 6.69 17.17 -10.71
C TYR A 361 7.20 18.45 -11.35
N GLU A 362 6.30 19.35 -11.68
CA GLU A 362 6.57 20.65 -12.31
C GLU A 362 5.54 21.68 -11.84
N ASP A 363 6.01 22.87 -11.46
CA ASP A 363 5.15 23.99 -11.09
C ASP A 363 4.04 23.58 -10.11
N GLU A 364 4.42 22.87 -9.03
CA GLU A 364 3.50 22.35 -8.00
C GLU A 364 2.45 21.32 -8.51
N ASN A 365 2.65 20.76 -9.68
CA ASN A 365 1.76 19.77 -10.28
C ASN A 365 2.48 18.48 -10.71
N TYR A 366 1.73 17.39 -10.75
CA TYR A 366 2.19 16.13 -11.33
C TYR A 366 1.77 16.04 -12.80
N VAL A 367 2.74 15.96 -13.68
CA VAL A 367 2.52 15.74 -15.11
C VAL A 367 2.86 14.29 -15.43
N LYS A 368 1.90 13.53 -15.95
CA LYS A 368 2.15 12.17 -16.43
C LYS A 368 3.01 12.22 -17.68
N VAL A 369 4.11 11.46 -17.66
CA VAL A 369 5.09 11.40 -18.76
C VAL A 369 5.22 10.00 -19.36
N TYR A 370 4.69 8.95 -18.69
CA TYR A 370 4.69 7.58 -19.22
C TYR A 370 3.50 6.75 -18.70
#